data_89f715d0144fe02509e8c4dc0ac3e135
#
_entry.id   89f715d0144fe02509e8c4dc0ac3e135
#
_cell.length_a   1.000
_cell.length_b   1.000
_cell.length_c   1.000
_cell.angle_alpha   90.00
_cell.angle_beta   90.00
_cell.angle_gamma   90.00
#
_symmetry.space_group_name_H-M   'P 1'
#
loop_
_entity.id
_entity.type
_entity.pdbx_description
1 polymer ?
#
loop_
_entity_poly.entity_id
_entity_poly.type
_entity_poly.pdbx_seq_one_letter_code
_entity_poly.pdbx_strand_id
1 'polypeptide(L)'
;LLAAAYALDGNRKVAEELTAQTAGTAAPKADPYDGTYNSPERQMAIVLMTQTLLGQREAAFRTALKMSDILKKDKWLSTQSTAWMLNTLANFASTGQTGIDARIGREPIRSAKSIASMPLTAPTEVKNTGTGSLHLVVSQSYTPGKGEEAEAASGLKIDVRYRDMNGAPLDPRSVAVSTDFYAVVTVTNTSGYERYADLA
;
A
#
# COMPACT_ATOMS: atom_id res chain seq x y z
N LEU A 1 19.83 10.42 -8.79
CA LEU A 1 20.61 11.01 -7.70
C LEU A 1 21.42 12.22 -8.14
N LEU A 2 22.20 12.15 -9.24
CA LEU A 2 23.02 13.28 -9.70
C LEU A 2 22.17 14.52 -10.00
N ALA A 3 21.03 14.35 -10.70
CA ALA A 3 20.09 15.46 -10.95
C ALA A 3 19.57 16.10 -9.65
N ALA A 4 19.25 15.27 -8.63
CA ALA A 4 18.83 15.77 -7.33
C ALA A 4 19.95 16.56 -6.62
N ALA A 5 21.20 16.10 -6.71
CA ALA A 5 22.34 16.81 -6.14
C ALA A 5 22.52 18.19 -6.80
N TYR A 6 22.46 18.27 -8.14
CA TYR A 6 22.52 19.57 -8.83
C TYR A 6 21.33 20.49 -8.50
N ALA A 7 20.13 19.91 -8.30
CA ALA A 7 18.97 20.69 -7.89
C ALA A 7 19.14 21.29 -6.49
N LEU A 8 19.74 20.55 -5.56
CA LEU A 8 20.06 21.00 -4.20
C LEU A 8 21.17 22.06 -4.17
N ASP A 9 22.16 21.92 -5.08
CA ASP A 9 23.27 22.88 -5.25
C ASP A 9 22.82 24.19 -5.97
N GLY A 10 21.56 24.26 -6.38
CA GLY A 10 21.02 25.43 -7.10
C GLY A 10 21.25 25.40 -8.61
N ASN A 11 21.95 24.42 -9.14
CA ASN A 11 22.20 24.29 -10.58
C ASN A 11 21.02 23.60 -11.28
N ARG A 12 19.88 24.32 -11.29
CA ARG A 12 18.60 23.83 -11.78
C ARG A 12 18.62 23.39 -13.24
N LYS A 13 19.34 24.13 -14.10
CA LYS A 13 19.41 23.84 -15.54
C LYS A 13 20.02 22.45 -15.79
N VAL A 14 21.16 22.15 -15.18
CA VAL A 14 21.79 20.84 -15.31
C VAL A 14 20.92 19.73 -14.73
N ALA A 15 20.25 19.99 -13.62
CA ALA A 15 19.32 19.03 -13.03
C ALA A 15 18.15 18.70 -13.94
N GLU A 16 17.58 19.69 -14.62
CA GLU A 16 16.49 19.53 -15.60
C GLU A 16 16.96 18.76 -16.84
N GLU A 17 18.14 19.07 -17.39
CA GLU A 17 18.72 18.35 -18.52
C GLU A 17 18.97 16.86 -18.19
N LEU A 18 19.56 16.55 -17.03
CA LEU A 18 19.76 15.18 -16.57
C LEU A 18 18.45 14.43 -16.35
N THR A 19 17.44 15.11 -15.83
CA THR A 19 16.12 14.50 -15.61
C THR A 19 15.43 14.21 -16.95
N ALA A 20 15.54 15.10 -17.93
CA ALA A 20 14.99 14.91 -19.27
C ALA A 20 15.64 13.72 -19.99
N GLN A 21 16.96 13.53 -19.85
CA GLN A 21 17.67 12.38 -20.42
C GLN A 21 17.20 11.04 -19.85
N THR A 22 16.73 11.01 -18.60
CA THR A 22 16.25 9.78 -17.96
C THR A 22 14.74 9.54 -18.16
N ALA A 23 14.01 10.53 -18.63
CA ALA A 23 12.54 10.48 -18.82
C ALA A 23 12.06 9.59 -19.98
N GLY A 24 12.83 8.73 -20.52
CA GLY A 24 12.47 7.72 -21.53
C GLY A 24 13.25 6.42 -21.38
N THR A 25 14.19 6.40 -20.48
CA THR A 25 14.99 5.21 -20.22
C THR A 25 14.22 4.29 -19.29
N ALA A 26 13.89 3.08 -19.77
CA ALA A 26 13.41 2.03 -18.89
C ALA A 26 14.42 1.86 -17.74
N ALA A 27 13.93 1.81 -16.51
CA ALA A 27 14.79 1.48 -15.37
C ALA A 27 15.58 0.21 -15.71
N PRO A 28 16.90 0.19 -15.53
CA PRO A 28 17.68 -1.03 -15.74
C PRO A 28 17.00 -2.17 -14.99
N LYS A 29 16.88 -3.33 -15.63
CA LYS A 29 16.40 -4.52 -14.91
C LYS A 29 17.32 -4.69 -13.71
N ALA A 30 16.73 -4.69 -12.52
CA ALA A 30 17.49 -4.97 -11.32
C ALA A 30 18.09 -6.38 -11.48
N ASP A 31 19.41 -6.46 -11.55
CA ASP A 31 20.10 -7.73 -11.44
C ASP A 31 20.14 -8.07 -9.95
N PRO A 32 19.48 -9.15 -9.50
CA PRO A 32 19.51 -9.53 -8.09
C PRO A 32 20.90 -9.88 -7.57
N TYR A 33 21.90 -10.00 -8.47
CA TYR A 33 23.27 -10.38 -8.15
C TYR A 33 24.29 -9.25 -8.34
N ASP A 34 23.86 -8.02 -8.68
CA ASP A 34 24.78 -6.89 -8.91
C ASP A 34 25.45 -6.34 -7.63
N GLY A 35 25.10 -6.92 -6.48
CA GLY A 35 25.63 -6.50 -5.17
C GLY A 35 25.18 -5.10 -4.74
N THR A 36 24.32 -4.43 -5.51
CA THR A 36 23.78 -3.13 -5.17
C THR A 36 22.43 -3.26 -4.48
N TYR A 37 22.13 -2.34 -3.55
CA TYR A 37 20.78 -2.22 -2.95
C TYR A 37 19.81 -1.53 -3.90
N ASN A 38 19.95 -1.73 -5.21
CA ASN A 38 19.14 -1.08 -6.21
C ASN A 38 17.80 -1.81 -6.36
N SER A 39 16.71 -1.07 -6.38
CA SER A 39 15.39 -1.59 -6.68
C SER A 39 14.59 -0.59 -7.53
N PRO A 40 13.63 -1.06 -8.35
CA PRO A 40 12.75 -0.18 -9.11
C PRO A 40 11.99 0.81 -8.22
N GLU A 41 11.58 0.38 -7.03
CA GLU A 41 10.85 1.18 -6.06
C GLU A 41 11.73 2.31 -5.49
N ARG A 42 12.98 2.01 -5.13
CA ARG A 42 13.95 3.01 -4.69
C ARG A 42 14.25 4.02 -5.80
N GLN A 43 14.43 3.56 -7.03
CA GLN A 43 14.65 4.46 -8.18
C GLN A 43 13.47 5.39 -8.40
N MET A 44 12.25 4.89 -8.33
CA MET A 44 11.02 5.69 -8.42
C MET A 44 10.95 6.74 -7.31
N ALA A 45 11.36 6.40 -6.09
CA ALA A 45 11.45 7.35 -4.98
C ALA A 45 12.46 8.47 -5.26
N ILE A 46 13.63 8.15 -5.82
CA ILE A 46 14.64 9.13 -6.22
C ILE A 46 14.10 10.06 -7.32
N VAL A 47 13.34 9.51 -8.29
CA VAL A 47 12.68 10.32 -9.33
C VAL A 47 11.67 11.29 -8.70
N LEU A 48 10.82 10.80 -7.79
CA LEU A 48 9.85 11.65 -7.07
C LEU A 48 10.57 12.77 -6.31
N MET A 49 11.63 12.47 -5.59
CA MET A 49 12.44 13.45 -4.86
C MET A 49 12.98 14.53 -5.83
N THR A 50 13.56 14.11 -6.96
CA THR A 50 14.12 15.03 -7.94
C THR A 50 13.03 15.93 -8.55
N GLN A 51 11.90 15.36 -8.95
CA GLN A 51 10.76 16.11 -9.48
C GLN A 51 10.20 17.12 -8.46
N THR A 52 10.18 16.72 -7.18
CA THR A 52 9.75 17.60 -6.08
C THR A 52 10.70 18.79 -5.90
N LEU A 53 12.02 18.55 -5.88
CA LEU A 53 13.03 19.58 -5.80
C LEU A 53 12.99 20.56 -6.98
N LEU A 54 12.72 20.04 -8.18
CA LEU A 54 12.57 20.85 -9.39
C LEU A 54 11.22 21.57 -9.51
N GLY A 55 10.27 21.32 -8.58
CA GLY A 55 8.93 21.91 -8.64
C GLY A 55 8.05 21.37 -9.76
N GLN A 56 8.38 20.22 -10.31
CA GLN A 56 7.64 19.56 -11.40
C GLN A 56 6.38 18.85 -10.86
N ARG A 57 5.42 19.61 -10.34
CA ARG A 57 4.26 19.10 -9.58
C ARG A 57 3.47 18.02 -10.28
N GLU A 58 3.14 18.22 -11.56
CA GLU A 58 2.36 17.26 -12.36
C GLU A 58 3.09 15.92 -12.50
N ALA A 59 4.39 15.96 -12.82
CA ALA A 59 5.21 14.75 -12.93
C ALA A 59 5.37 14.06 -11.58
N ALA A 60 5.66 14.83 -10.53
CA ALA A 60 5.78 14.34 -9.16
C ALA A 60 4.47 13.68 -8.69
N PHE A 61 3.31 14.28 -8.94
CA PHE A 61 2.02 13.73 -8.58
C PHE A 61 1.77 12.38 -9.27
N ARG A 62 2.03 12.28 -10.58
CA ARG A 62 1.90 11.00 -11.30
C ARG A 62 2.83 9.92 -10.74
N THR A 63 4.05 10.30 -10.37
CA THR A 63 5.01 9.37 -9.74
C THR A 63 4.53 8.94 -8.35
N ALA A 64 4.03 9.87 -7.55
CA ALA A 64 3.47 9.58 -6.22
C ALA A 64 2.27 8.64 -6.29
N LEU A 65 1.37 8.80 -7.27
CA LEU A 65 0.25 7.86 -7.46
C LEU A 65 0.74 6.44 -7.75
N LYS A 66 1.71 6.28 -8.66
CA LYS A 66 2.31 4.95 -8.96
C LYS A 66 2.94 4.32 -7.72
N MET A 67 3.62 5.11 -6.90
CA MET A 67 4.21 4.62 -5.65
C MET A 67 3.13 4.21 -4.64
N SER A 68 2.07 4.99 -4.52
CA SER A 68 0.92 4.65 -3.68
C SER A 68 0.28 3.32 -4.10
N ASP A 69 0.15 3.07 -5.40
CA ASP A 69 -0.39 1.81 -5.91
C ASP A 69 0.52 0.60 -5.64
N ILE A 70 1.84 0.81 -5.59
CA ILE A 70 2.79 -0.24 -5.18
C ILE A 70 2.62 -0.55 -3.69
N LEU A 71 2.52 0.49 -2.84
CA LEU A 71 2.37 0.34 -1.39
C LEU A 71 1.04 -0.30 -0.96
N LYS A 72 0.00 -0.18 -1.79
CA LYS A 72 -1.30 -0.85 -1.55
C LYS A 72 -1.29 -2.35 -1.86
N LYS A 73 -0.33 -2.82 -2.65
CA LYS A 73 -0.24 -4.24 -3.02
C LYS A 73 0.38 -5.02 -1.89
N ASP A 74 -0.16 -6.21 -1.65
CA ASP A 74 0.44 -7.19 -0.73
C ASP A 74 1.70 -7.80 -1.39
N LYS A 75 2.74 -6.97 -1.51
CA LYS A 75 4.04 -7.34 -2.07
C LYS A 75 5.11 -7.05 -1.04
N TRP A 76 5.97 -8.02 -0.83
CA TRP A 76 7.14 -7.79 0.01
C TRP A 76 8.04 -6.71 -0.60
N LEU A 77 8.38 -5.73 0.21
CA LEU A 77 9.33 -4.65 -0.11
C LEU A 77 10.48 -4.67 0.89
N SER A 78 11.69 -4.40 0.44
CA SER A 78 12.82 -4.25 1.35
C SER A 78 12.59 -3.04 2.27
N THR A 79 13.12 -3.08 3.48
CA THR A 79 13.08 -1.97 4.44
C THR A 79 13.60 -0.67 3.82
N GLN A 80 14.68 -0.77 3.04
CA GLN A 80 15.27 0.38 2.36
C GLN A 80 14.32 0.97 1.30
N SER A 81 13.72 0.13 0.45
CA SER A 81 12.76 0.59 -0.56
C SER A 81 11.56 1.27 0.09
N THR A 82 11.02 0.65 1.13
CA THR A 82 9.89 1.21 1.90
C THR A 82 10.24 2.56 2.51
N ALA A 83 11.39 2.67 3.17
CA ALA A 83 11.85 3.92 3.79
C ALA A 83 12.01 5.04 2.77
N TRP A 84 12.64 4.76 1.61
CA TRP A 84 12.76 5.74 0.53
C TRP A 84 11.41 6.19 -0.01
N MET A 85 10.50 5.26 -0.28
CA MET A 85 9.17 5.56 -0.78
C MET A 85 8.38 6.44 0.20
N LEU A 86 8.32 6.04 1.47
CA LEU A 86 7.58 6.79 2.49
C LEU A 86 8.17 8.19 2.71
N ASN A 87 9.50 8.31 2.80
CA ASN A 87 10.15 9.60 3.00
C ASN A 87 9.89 10.56 1.83
N THR A 88 10.02 10.09 0.59
CA THR A 88 9.82 10.95 -0.58
C THR A 88 8.35 11.32 -0.79
N LEU A 89 7.42 10.41 -0.48
CA LEU A 89 5.98 10.72 -0.49
C LEU A 89 5.63 11.76 0.59
N ALA A 90 6.17 11.63 1.80
CA ALA A 90 5.96 12.60 2.88
C ALA A 90 6.50 13.99 2.49
N ASN A 91 7.71 14.05 1.91
CA ASN A 91 8.28 15.30 1.42
C ASN A 91 7.46 15.92 0.31
N PHE A 92 7.01 15.13 -0.68
CA PHE A 92 6.12 15.61 -1.73
C PHE A 92 4.80 16.15 -1.17
N ALA A 93 4.18 15.43 -0.25
CA ALA A 93 2.93 15.86 0.40
C ALA A 93 3.12 17.17 1.19
N SER A 94 4.28 17.40 1.77
CA SER A 94 4.58 18.64 2.53
C SER A 94 4.82 19.87 1.66
N THR A 95 5.27 19.70 0.41
CA THR A 95 5.69 20.82 -0.47
C THR A 95 4.55 21.56 -1.15
N GLY A 96 3.31 21.24 -0.91
CA GLY A 96 2.22 21.79 -1.70
C GLY A 96 0.97 22.16 -0.99
N GLN A 97 0.92 22.07 0.32
CA GLN A 97 -0.33 22.29 1.03
C GLN A 97 -0.28 23.52 1.93
N THR A 98 -1.19 24.42 1.65
CA THR A 98 -1.52 25.60 2.46
C THR A 98 -2.51 25.29 3.59
N GLY A 99 -2.65 24.01 3.96
CA GLY A 99 -3.61 23.57 4.96
C GLY A 99 -4.90 23.00 4.35
N ILE A 100 -5.83 22.67 5.22
CA ILE A 100 -7.15 22.15 4.86
C ILE A 100 -8.20 23.20 5.20
N ASP A 101 -8.99 23.61 4.21
CA ASP A 101 -10.24 24.33 4.37
C ASP A 101 -11.39 23.46 3.86
N ALA A 102 -12.19 22.96 4.79
CA ALA A 102 -13.30 22.08 4.48
C ALA A 102 -14.46 22.31 5.47
N ARG A 103 -15.63 21.79 5.15
CA ARG A 103 -16.75 21.67 6.08
C ARG A 103 -17.19 20.22 6.15
N ILE A 104 -17.39 19.72 7.36
CA ILE A 104 -17.92 18.40 7.61
C ILE A 104 -19.26 18.56 8.33
N GLY A 105 -20.35 18.23 7.63
CA GLY A 105 -21.67 18.59 8.07
C GLY A 105 -21.80 20.10 8.24
N ARG A 106 -22.01 20.56 9.48
CA ARG A 106 -22.10 22.00 9.83
C ARG A 106 -20.79 22.58 10.35
N GLU A 107 -19.81 21.74 10.69
CA GLU A 107 -18.56 22.16 11.34
C GLU A 107 -17.51 22.55 10.30
N PRO A 108 -16.96 23.77 10.36
CA PRO A 108 -15.84 24.18 9.55
C PRO A 108 -14.54 23.57 10.08
N ILE A 109 -13.74 23.01 9.18
CA ILE A 109 -12.40 22.52 9.49
C ILE A 109 -11.40 23.42 8.80
N ARG A 110 -10.54 24.05 9.61
CA ARG A 110 -9.39 24.82 9.16
C ARG A 110 -8.17 24.27 9.85
N SER A 111 -7.22 23.79 9.09
CA SER A 111 -5.98 23.22 9.59
C SER A 111 -4.82 23.72 8.76
N ALA A 112 -3.78 24.23 9.42
CA ALA A 112 -2.51 24.50 8.77
C ALA A 112 -1.75 23.21 8.41
N LYS A 113 -2.17 22.05 8.96
CA LYS A 113 -1.62 20.75 8.63
C LYS A 113 -2.25 20.21 7.35
N SER A 114 -1.47 19.46 6.59
CA SER A 114 -1.92 18.80 5.35
C SER A 114 -2.82 17.58 5.57
N ILE A 115 -2.92 17.09 6.80
CA ILE A 115 -3.72 15.92 7.17
C ILE A 115 -4.53 16.25 8.41
N ALA A 116 -5.83 15.96 8.35
CA ALA A 116 -6.74 15.95 9.49
C ALA A 116 -7.43 14.59 9.55
N SER A 117 -7.54 14.01 10.74
CA SER A 117 -8.24 12.75 10.98
C SER A 117 -9.30 12.95 12.05
N MET A 118 -10.48 12.38 11.84
CA MET A 118 -11.57 12.48 12.79
C MET A 118 -12.46 11.24 12.72
N PRO A 119 -13.09 10.84 13.84
CA PRO A 119 -14.06 9.77 13.81
C PRO A 119 -15.34 10.23 13.10
N LEU A 120 -15.91 9.33 12.28
CA LEU A 120 -17.24 9.50 11.69
C LEU A 120 -18.23 8.60 12.43
N THR A 121 -19.22 9.20 13.06
CA THR A 121 -20.23 8.48 13.85
C THR A 121 -21.58 8.38 13.15
N ALA A 122 -21.75 9.11 12.05
CA ALA A 122 -22.97 9.13 11.24
C ALA A 122 -22.65 9.52 9.78
N PRO A 123 -23.55 9.24 8.83
CA PRO A 123 -23.42 9.76 7.47
C PRO A 123 -23.29 11.29 7.49
N THR A 124 -22.21 11.77 6.86
CA THR A 124 -21.85 13.19 6.97
C THR A 124 -21.40 13.70 5.60
N GLU A 125 -21.88 14.87 5.22
CA GLU A 125 -21.42 15.56 4.01
C GLU A 125 -20.07 16.21 4.25
N VAL A 126 -19.13 16.02 3.32
CA VAL A 126 -17.84 16.70 3.31
C VAL A 126 -17.80 17.66 2.14
N LYS A 127 -17.57 18.95 2.41
CA LYS A 127 -17.48 19.99 1.39
C LYS A 127 -16.10 20.64 1.43
N ASN A 128 -15.39 20.63 0.29
CA ASN A 128 -14.19 21.42 0.12
C ASN A 128 -14.55 22.91 0.05
N THR A 129 -14.02 23.72 0.94
CA THR A 129 -14.21 25.19 0.96
C THR A 129 -12.92 25.94 0.62
N GLY A 130 -11.81 25.21 0.43
CA GLY A 130 -10.54 25.77 -0.03
C GLY A 130 -10.45 25.83 -1.55
N THR A 131 -9.35 26.40 -2.05
CA THR A 131 -9.06 26.58 -3.48
C THR A 131 -8.32 25.38 -4.09
N GLY A 132 -7.73 24.50 -3.26
CA GLY A 132 -7.00 23.31 -3.70
C GLY A 132 -7.86 22.05 -3.71
N SER A 133 -7.32 20.95 -4.19
CA SER A 133 -7.99 19.65 -4.14
C SER A 133 -8.00 19.09 -2.71
N LEU A 134 -9.14 18.60 -2.25
CA LEU A 134 -9.28 17.88 -1.00
C LEU A 134 -9.36 16.38 -1.31
N HIS A 135 -8.46 15.59 -0.73
CA HIS A 135 -8.49 14.14 -0.81
C HIS A 135 -9.12 13.58 0.47
N LEU A 136 -10.13 12.75 0.32
CA LEU A 136 -10.85 12.12 1.42
C LEU A 136 -10.55 10.62 1.42
N VAL A 137 -10.14 10.10 2.57
CA VAL A 137 -10.02 8.66 2.82
C VAL A 137 -10.95 8.31 3.96
N VAL A 138 -11.87 7.39 3.73
CA VAL A 138 -12.73 6.83 4.76
C VAL A 138 -12.29 5.41 5.03
N SER A 139 -11.93 5.11 6.27
CA SER A 139 -11.59 3.76 6.71
C SER A 139 -12.57 3.30 7.78
N GLN A 140 -12.99 2.06 7.70
CA GLN A 140 -13.84 1.40 8.68
C GLN A 140 -13.14 0.14 9.16
N SER A 141 -12.98 0.02 10.48
CA SER A 141 -12.51 -1.21 11.11
C SER A 141 -13.66 -1.83 11.87
N TYR A 142 -13.90 -3.11 11.66
CA TYR A 142 -14.92 -3.85 12.38
C TYR A 142 -14.47 -5.30 12.59
N THR A 143 -15.05 -5.96 13.58
CA THR A 143 -14.92 -7.40 13.75
C THR A 143 -16.13 -8.04 13.08
N PRO A 144 -15.94 -8.91 12.09
CA PRO A 144 -17.06 -9.58 11.44
C PRO A 144 -17.85 -10.41 12.47
N GLY A 145 -19.15 -10.52 12.26
CA GLY A 145 -20.00 -11.43 13.01
C GLY A 145 -19.65 -12.89 12.69
N LYS A 146 -20.04 -13.81 13.58
CA LYS A 146 -19.79 -15.23 13.38
C LYS A 146 -20.40 -15.71 12.06
N GLY A 147 -19.56 -16.24 11.15
CA GLY A 147 -19.96 -16.73 9.84
C GLY A 147 -20.04 -15.67 8.73
N GLU A 148 -19.60 -14.43 9.00
CA GLU A 148 -19.51 -13.36 8.00
C GLU A 148 -18.11 -13.25 7.37
N GLU A 149 -17.13 -14.02 7.87
CA GLU A 149 -15.82 -14.06 7.25
C GLU A 149 -15.90 -14.73 5.87
N ALA A 150 -15.40 -14.04 4.87
CA ALA A 150 -15.27 -14.60 3.53
C ALA A 150 -14.10 -15.58 3.49
N GLU A 151 -14.29 -16.71 2.83
CA GLU A 151 -13.19 -17.62 2.53
C GLU A 151 -12.11 -16.88 1.73
N ALA A 152 -10.86 -16.98 2.16
CA ALA A 152 -9.73 -16.38 1.48
C ALA A 152 -8.60 -17.38 1.34
N ALA A 153 -8.01 -17.44 0.14
CA ALA A 153 -6.84 -18.25 -0.13
C ALA A 153 -5.80 -17.43 -0.90
N SER A 154 -4.57 -17.39 -0.39
CA SER A 154 -3.45 -16.73 -1.05
C SER A 154 -2.22 -17.63 -1.06
N GLY A 155 -2.10 -18.42 -2.14
CA GLY A 155 -0.96 -19.32 -2.35
C GLY A 155 -0.99 -20.61 -1.51
N LEU A 156 -1.99 -20.78 -0.63
CA LEU A 156 -2.29 -22.02 0.07
C LEU A 156 -3.78 -22.35 -0.13
N LYS A 157 -4.08 -23.63 -0.29
CA LYS A 157 -5.44 -24.14 -0.33
C LYS A 157 -5.60 -25.15 0.78
N ILE A 158 -6.72 -25.06 1.52
CA ILE A 158 -7.09 -25.99 2.59
C ILE A 158 -8.34 -26.74 2.13
N ASP A 159 -8.31 -28.07 2.25
CA ASP A 159 -9.46 -28.97 2.08
C ASP A 159 -9.64 -29.72 3.39
N VAL A 160 -10.85 -29.66 3.96
CA VAL A 160 -11.18 -30.31 5.25
C VAL A 160 -12.26 -31.35 4.99
N ARG A 161 -12.01 -32.61 5.38
CA ARG A 161 -12.96 -33.70 5.28
C ARG A 161 -13.16 -34.34 6.64
N TYR A 162 -14.40 -34.47 7.03
CA TYR A 162 -14.78 -35.10 8.29
C TYR A 162 -15.08 -36.58 8.08
N ARG A 163 -14.65 -37.42 9.03
CA ARG A 163 -14.86 -38.86 8.98
C ARG A 163 -15.20 -39.36 10.37
N ASP A 164 -16.03 -40.42 10.43
CA ASP A 164 -16.24 -41.19 11.65
C ASP A 164 -14.99 -41.98 12.06
N MET A 165 -15.01 -42.62 13.19
CA MET A 165 -13.88 -43.41 13.67
C MET A 165 -13.60 -44.65 12.86
N ASN A 166 -14.50 -45.06 11.96
CA ASN A 166 -14.33 -46.17 11.00
C ASN A 166 -13.83 -45.68 9.63
N GLY A 167 -13.67 -44.38 9.44
CA GLY A 167 -13.18 -43.76 8.21
C GLY A 167 -14.25 -43.41 7.20
N ALA A 168 -15.54 -43.62 7.47
CA ALA A 168 -16.63 -43.23 6.61
C ALA A 168 -16.83 -41.70 6.60
N PRO A 169 -17.22 -41.10 5.46
CA PRO A 169 -17.52 -39.68 5.38
C PRO A 169 -18.64 -39.30 6.37
N LEU A 170 -18.47 -38.12 7.04
CA LEU A 170 -19.40 -37.65 8.04
C LEU A 170 -19.70 -36.18 7.80
N ASP A 171 -20.99 -35.80 7.93
CA ASP A 171 -21.39 -34.37 7.93
C ASP A 171 -21.35 -33.83 9.35
N PRO A 172 -20.44 -32.91 9.68
CA PRO A 172 -20.32 -32.36 11.02
C PRO A 172 -21.54 -31.59 11.51
N ARG A 173 -22.45 -31.21 10.60
CA ARG A 173 -23.70 -30.48 10.94
C ARG A 173 -24.77 -31.39 11.53
N SER A 174 -24.64 -32.71 11.33
CA SER A 174 -25.63 -33.71 11.74
C SER A 174 -25.09 -34.74 12.74
N VAL A 175 -24.00 -34.42 13.42
CA VAL A 175 -23.37 -35.31 14.41
C VAL A 175 -24.11 -35.24 15.74
N ALA A 176 -24.44 -36.37 16.34
CA ALA A 176 -25.03 -36.42 17.66
C ALA A 176 -24.00 -35.99 18.73
N VAL A 177 -24.48 -35.41 19.82
CA VAL A 177 -23.63 -35.02 20.95
C VAL A 177 -22.89 -36.25 21.49
N SER A 178 -21.61 -36.08 21.85
CA SER A 178 -20.71 -37.14 22.31
C SER A 178 -20.36 -38.21 21.28
N THR A 179 -20.44 -37.89 19.99
CA THR A 179 -19.92 -38.75 18.92
C THR A 179 -18.51 -38.34 18.58
N ASP A 180 -17.57 -39.26 18.63
CA ASP A 180 -16.18 -39.05 18.21
C ASP A 180 -16.07 -39.07 16.70
N PHE A 181 -15.30 -38.13 16.15
CA PHE A 181 -14.96 -38.05 14.74
C PHE A 181 -13.58 -37.39 14.57
N TYR A 182 -13.02 -37.49 13.39
CA TYR A 182 -11.79 -36.79 13.05
C TYR A 182 -11.91 -35.99 11.75
N ALA A 183 -11.12 -34.93 11.67
CA ALA A 183 -10.99 -34.12 10.48
C ALA A 183 -9.66 -34.40 9.77
N VAL A 184 -9.71 -34.68 8.48
CA VAL A 184 -8.53 -34.76 7.62
C VAL A 184 -8.36 -33.41 6.95
N VAL A 185 -7.30 -32.69 7.35
CA VAL A 185 -6.95 -31.38 6.80
C VAL A 185 -5.85 -31.58 5.76
N THR A 186 -6.13 -31.25 4.52
CA THR A 186 -5.15 -31.27 3.43
C THR A 186 -4.77 -29.84 3.08
N VAL A 187 -3.49 -29.51 3.22
CA VAL A 187 -2.96 -28.20 2.83
C VAL A 187 -2.15 -28.38 1.55
N THR A 188 -2.50 -27.60 0.54
CA THR A 188 -1.80 -27.61 -0.75
C THR A 188 -1.15 -26.25 -0.97
N ASN A 189 0.17 -26.23 -1.15
CA ASN A 189 0.88 -25.02 -1.54
C ASN A 189 0.77 -24.84 -3.06
N THR A 190 0.08 -23.78 -3.49
CA THR A 190 -0.11 -23.44 -4.91
C THR A 190 0.78 -22.29 -5.37
N SER A 191 1.62 -21.74 -4.48
CA SER A 191 2.44 -20.56 -4.78
C SER A 191 3.71 -20.86 -5.57
N GLY A 192 4.16 -22.11 -5.62
CA GLY A 192 5.45 -22.50 -6.20
C GLY A 192 6.68 -22.15 -5.38
N TYR A 193 6.50 -21.52 -4.19
CA TYR A 193 7.58 -21.16 -3.26
C TYR A 193 7.39 -21.88 -1.94
N GLU A 194 8.50 -22.13 -1.23
CA GLU A 194 8.45 -22.61 0.16
C GLU A 194 7.72 -21.58 1.03
N ARG A 195 6.77 -22.02 1.84
CA ARG A 195 6.02 -21.18 2.78
C ARG A 195 5.97 -21.84 4.14
N TYR A 196 6.17 -21.01 5.15
CA TYR A 196 5.88 -21.35 6.54
C TYR A 196 4.54 -20.69 6.91
N ALA A 197 3.61 -21.49 7.41
CA ALA A 197 2.30 -21.01 7.82
C ALA A 197 1.85 -21.75 9.08
N ASP A 198 1.27 -21.02 10.00
CA ASP A 198 0.55 -21.59 11.13
C ASP A 198 -0.88 -21.91 10.71
N LEU A 199 -1.34 -23.10 11.03
CA LEU A 199 -2.71 -23.53 10.82
C LEU A 199 -3.46 -23.38 12.14
N ALA A 200 -4.36 -22.42 12.23
CA ALA A 200 -5.20 -22.17 13.37
C ALA A 200 -6.63 -22.70 13.18
#